data_8aab6e93250e973d414f72e431c59d8d
#
_entry.id   8aab6e93250e973d414f72e431c59d8d
#
_cell.length_a   1.000
_cell.length_b   1.000
_cell.length_c   1.000
_cell.angle_alpha   90.00
_cell.angle_beta   90.00
_cell.angle_gamma   90.00
#
_symmetry.space_group_name_H-M   'P 1'
#
loop_
_entity.id
_entity.type
_entity.pdbx_description
1 polymer ?
#
loop_
_entity_poly.entity_id
_entity_poly.type
_entity_poly.pdbx_seq_one_letter_code
_entity_poly.pdbx_strand_id
1 'polypeptide(L)'
;MLENFSVQEIKRQLESNKNMRFITYAVGGLLVLVIGYFAYIQFMWKPDNEKSKDAYWIGLNYASQDSTDLAIETLKPVVNKYDGKIGGEDAQFILGRQYMSKGEFKKALEQLEGVDVEDTYVSAMAIGLQGDCYSEMKDFKQATEKYLEAAGLNENEMTTPMYLFKAGLTSEKSNDFDTAVECYTKIRDDYPQYGSQKSIEKYIARSSSKTTKK
;
A
#
# COMPACT_ATOMS: atom_id res chain seq x y z
N MET A 1 -21.59 46.08 -3.06
CA MET A 1 -22.59 46.36 -4.13
C MET A 1 -22.63 45.13 -5.02
N LEU A 2 -23.57 44.24 -4.78
CA LEU A 2 -23.93 43.17 -5.73
C LEU A 2 -25.06 43.75 -6.56
N GLU A 3 -24.74 44.33 -7.72
CA GLU A 3 -25.72 44.77 -8.68
C GLU A 3 -26.53 43.56 -9.13
N ASN A 4 -27.86 43.71 -9.13
CA ASN A 4 -28.82 42.74 -9.65
C ASN A 4 -28.60 42.61 -11.18
N PHE A 5 -27.66 41.78 -11.61
CA PHE A 5 -27.55 41.45 -13.02
C PHE A 5 -28.82 40.72 -13.47
N SER A 6 -29.59 41.37 -14.31
CA SER A 6 -30.75 40.71 -14.90
C SER A 6 -30.26 39.58 -15.87
N VAL A 7 -31.00 38.48 -15.91
CA VAL A 7 -30.71 37.36 -16.85
C VAL A 7 -30.56 37.86 -18.30
N GLN A 8 -31.28 38.95 -18.63
CA GLN A 8 -31.21 39.57 -19.98
C GLN A 8 -29.88 40.28 -20.23
N GLU A 9 -29.28 40.92 -19.23
CA GLU A 9 -27.99 41.60 -19.35
C GLU A 9 -26.85 40.58 -19.48
N ILE A 10 -26.92 39.49 -18.70
CA ILE A 10 -25.96 38.37 -18.83
C ILE A 10 -26.03 37.77 -20.23
N LYS A 11 -27.24 37.52 -20.74
CA LYS A 11 -27.43 36.99 -22.11
C LYS A 11 -26.88 37.92 -23.17
N ARG A 12 -27.10 39.23 -23.05
CA ARG A 12 -26.59 40.24 -24.00
C ARG A 12 -25.07 40.35 -23.97
N GLN A 13 -24.44 40.28 -22.80
CA GLN A 13 -22.98 40.27 -22.66
C GLN A 13 -22.35 38.97 -23.25
N LEU A 14 -22.99 37.83 -23.05
CA LEU A 14 -22.59 36.57 -23.67
C LEU A 14 -22.69 36.57 -25.18
N GLU A 15 -23.70 37.25 -25.73
CA GLU A 15 -23.87 37.35 -27.20
C GLU A 15 -22.86 38.29 -27.85
N SER A 16 -22.42 39.32 -27.14
CA SER A 16 -21.53 40.35 -27.65
C SER A 16 -20.03 40.03 -27.55
N ASN A 17 -19.62 39.17 -26.62
CA ASN A 17 -18.21 38.90 -26.34
C ASN A 17 -17.86 37.42 -26.51
N LYS A 18 -17.07 37.10 -27.56
CA LYS A 18 -16.65 35.73 -27.88
C LYS A 18 -15.85 35.07 -26.72
N ASN A 19 -15.03 35.84 -26.05
CA ASN A 19 -14.24 35.33 -24.91
C ASN A 19 -15.14 35.00 -23.70
N MET A 20 -16.14 35.83 -23.42
CA MET A 20 -17.11 35.56 -22.36
C MET A 20 -17.94 34.30 -22.62
N ARG A 21 -18.35 34.07 -23.87
CA ARG A 21 -19.02 32.81 -24.26
C ARG A 21 -18.14 31.61 -24.02
N PHE A 22 -16.87 31.66 -24.45
CA PHE A 22 -15.93 30.58 -24.23
C PHE A 22 -15.73 30.27 -22.74
N ILE A 23 -15.52 31.29 -21.90
CA ILE A 23 -15.39 31.16 -20.45
C ILE A 23 -16.65 30.54 -19.84
N THR A 24 -17.83 30.99 -20.25
CA THR A 24 -19.10 30.46 -19.72
C THR A 24 -19.30 29.00 -20.08
N TYR A 25 -18.98 28.60 -21.33
CA TYR A 25 -19.06 27.19 -21.73
C TYR A 25 -18.02 26.34 -21.03
N ALA A 26 -16.80 26.85 -20.82
CA ALA A 26 -15.74 26.16 -20.08
C ALA A 26 -16.12 25.94 -18.60
N VAL A 27 -16.65 26.99 -17.95
CA VAL A 27 -17.13 26.91 -16.57
C VAL A 27 -18.36 25.98 -16.46
N GLY A 28 -19.30 26.11 -17.38
CA GLY A 28 -20.49 25.23 -17.45
C GLY A 28 -20.10 23.77 -17.67
N GLY A 29 -19.17 23.50 -18.58
CA GLY A 29 -18.62 22.15 -18.80
C GLY A 29 -17.92 21.58 -17.58
N LEU A 30 -17.12 22.41 -16.90
CA LEU A 30 -16.45 21.99 -15.63
C LEU A 30 -17.48 21.64 -14.55
N LEU A 31 -18.53 22.46 -14.39
CA LEU A 31 -19.59 22.18 -13.42
C LEU A 31 -20.32 20.87 -13.72
N VAL A 32 -20.61 20.58 -14.99
CA VAL A 32 -21.24 19.31 -15.39
C VAL A 32 -20.34 18.12 -15.05
N LEU A 33 -19.01 18.23 -15.29
CA LEU A 33 -18.05 17.18 -14.92
C LEU A 33 -18.00 16.97 -13.40
N VAL A 34 -17.98 18.06 -12.62
CA VAL A 34 -17.99 17.99 -11.15
C VAL A 34 -19.28 17.32 -10.64
N ILE A 35 -20.45 17.75 -11.15
CA ILE A 35 -21.73 17.13 -10.76
C ILE A 35 -21.77 15.65 -11.18
N GLY A 36 -21.31 15.33 -12.39
CA GLY A 36 -21.23 13.95 -12.88
C GLY A 36 -20.31 13.07 -12.00
N TYR A 37 -19.17 13.62 -11.59
CA TYR A 37 -18.26 12.94 -10.66
C TYR A 37 -18.90 12.67 -9.29
N PHE A 38 -19.55 13.66 -8.69
CA PHE A 38 -20.27 13.47 -7.42
C PHE A 38 -21.42 12.47 -7.53
N ALA A 39 -22.17 12.52 -8.63
CA ALA A 39 -23.24 11.55 -8.90
C ALA A 39 -22.67 10.11 -9.04
N TYR A 40 -21.58 9.95 -9.77
CA TYR A 40 -20.87 8.66 -9.88
C TYR A 40 -20.43 8.14 -8.51
N ILE A 41 -19.77 8.98 -7.71
CA ILE A 41 -19.34 8.60 -6.34
C ILE A 41 -20.54 8.17 -5.49
N GLN A 42 -21.62 8.96 -5.49
CA GLN A 42 -22.75 8.73 -4.59
C GLN A 42 -23.60 7.51 -5.00
N PHE A 43 -23.83 7.32 -6.31
CA PHE A 43 -24.79 6.32 -6.79
C PHE A 43 -24.14 5.02 -7.30
N MET A 44 -22.84 5.04 -7.62
CA MET A 44 -22.13 3.86 -8.13
C MET A 44 -21.00 3.43 -7.20
N TRP A 45 -20.04 4.33 -6.93
CA TRP A 45 -18.84 3.95 -6.20
C TRP A 45 -19.13 3.53 -4.75
N LYS A 46 -19.85 4.36 -3.97
CA LYS A 46 -20.16 4.07 -2.55
C LYS A 46 -20.96 2.78 -2.34
N PRO A 47 -22.06 2.51 -3.07
CA PRO A 47 -22.79 1.27 -2.91
C PRO A 47 -21.96 0.02 -3.23
N ASP A 48 -21.11 0.09 -4.26
CA ASP A 48 -20.26 -1.03 -4.63
C ASP A 48 -19.09 -1.21 -3.64
N ASN A 49 -18.59 -0.11 -3.05
CA ASN A 49 -17.60 -0.17 -1.99
C ASN A 49 -18.16 -0.85 -0.71
N GLU A 50 -19.40 -0.55 -0.32
CA GLU A 50 -20.02 -1.25 0.82
C GLU A 50 -20.24 -2.74 0.52
N LYS A 51 -20.69 -3.10 -0.68
CA LYS A 51 -20.79 -4.51 -1.10
C LYS A 51 -19.44 -5.23 -1.11
N SER A 52 -18.35 -4.52 -1.42
CA SER A 52 -17.01 -5.11 -1.40
C SER A 52 -16.59 -5.50 0.01
N LYS A 53 -16.91 -4.65 1.00
CA LYS A 53 -16.65 -4.93 2.41
C LYS A 53 -17.39 -6.17 2.91
N ASP A 54 -18.64 -6.35 2.49
CA ASP A 54 -19.40 -7.56 2.85
C ASP A 54 -18.82 -8.81 2.16
N ALA A 55 -18.35 -8.66 0.91
CA ALA A 55 -17.89 -9.79 0.11
C ALA A 55 -16.60 -10.43 0.61
N TYR A 56 -15.62 -9.61 1.10
CA TYR A 56 -14.33 -10.17 1.54
C TYR A 56 -14.42 -10.90 2.89
N TRP A 57 -15.42 -10.59 3.73
CA TRP A 57 -15.61 -11.23 5.04
C TRP A 57 -15.68 -12.75 4.99
N ILE A 58 -16.28 -13.31 3.95
CA ILE A 58 -16.39 -14.77 3.78
C ILE A 58 -15.01 -15.38 3.63
N GLY A 59 -14.18 -14.81 2.77
CA GLY A 59 -12.79 -15.25 2.57
C GLY A 59 -11.89 -15.04 3.79
N LEU A 60 -12.05 -13.90 4.48
CA LEU A 60 -11.36 -13.63 5.73
C LEU A 60 -11.72 -14.68 6.81
N ASN A 61 -12.99 -15.05 6.91
CA ASN A 61 -13.44 -16.08 7.87
C ASN A 61 -12.78 -17.43 7.58
N TYR A 62 -12.70 -17.86 6.32
CA TYR A 62 -11.95 -19.08 5.95
C TYR A 62 -10.45 -18.95 6.25
N ALA A 63 -9.85 -17.80 5.98
CA ALA A 63 -8.45 -17.54 6.28
C ALA A 63 -8.16 -17.60 7.80
N SER A 64 -9.08 -17.12 8.64
CA SER A 64 -8.96 -17.17 10.10
C SER A 64 -9.12 -18.56 10.70
N GLN A 65 -9.72 -19.49 9.95
CA GLN A 65 -9.90 -20.90 10.30
C GLN A 65 -8.84 -21.81 9.65
N ASP A 66 -7.74 -21.24 9.14
CA ASP A 66 -6.68 -21.96 8.42
C ASP A 66 -7.18 -22.75 7.20
N SER A 67 -8.37 -22.42 6.69
CA SER A 67 -8.97 -23.03 5.50
C SER A 67 -8.47 -22.32 4.23
N THR A 68 -7.16 -22.42 3.99
CA THR A 68 -6.43 -21.67 2.95
C THR A 68 -7.01 -21.83 1.54
N ASP A 69 -7.38 -23.05 1.13
CA ASP A 69 -7.92 -23.29 -0.22
C ASP A 69 -9.29 -22.63 -0.41
N LEU A 70 -10.18 -22.74 0.60
CA LEU A 70 -11.49 -22.09 0.57
C LEU A 70 -11.35 -20.55 0.61
N ALA A 71 -10.40 -20.03 1.38
CA ALA A 71 -10.10 -18.60 1.41
C ALA A 71 -9.66 -18.11 0.03
N ILE A 72 -8.75 -18.80 -0.64
CA ILE A 72 -8.28 -18.47 -1.99
C ILE A 72 -9.44 -18.52 -3.00
N GLU A 73 -10.24 -19.59 -3.00
CA GLU A 73 -11.37 -19.75 -3.91
C GLU A 73 -12.39 -18.61 -3.75
N THR A 74 -12.66 -18.21 -2.50
CA THR A 74 -13.65 -17.18 -2.17
C THR A 74 -13.12 -15.76 -2.44
N LEU A 75 -11.82 -15.49 -2.17
CA LEU A 75 -11.24 -14.16 -2.31
C LEU A 75 -10.95 -13.76 -3.77
N LYS A 76 -10.52 -14.70 -4.62
CA LYS A 76 -10.23 -14.41 -6.04
C LYS A 76 -11.33 -13.65 -6.78
N PRO A 77 -12.61 -14.09 -6.77
CA PRO A 77 -13.67 -13.34 -7.43
C PRO A 77 -13.93 -11.97 -6.79
N VAL A 78 -13.65 -11.80 -5.50
CA VAL A 78 -13.80 -10.52 -4.79
C VAL A 78 -12.74 -9.53 -5.29
N VAL A 79 -11.47 -9.93 -5.35
CA VAL A 79 -10.37 -9.12 -5.90
C VAL A 79 -10.69 -8.68 -7.32
N ASN A 80 -11.06 -9.61 -8.20
CA ASN A 80 -11.35 -9.29 -9.60
C ASN A 80 -12.56 -8.37 -9.79
N LYS A 81 -13.58 -8.48 -8.93
CA LYS A 81 -14.83 -7.72 -9.07
C LYS A 81 -14.76 -6.35 -8.43
N TYR A 82 -14.00 -6.24 -7.34
CA TYR A 82 -13.99 -5.06 -6.49
C TYR A 82 -12.61 -4.36 -6.45
N ASP A 83 -11.87 -4.47 -7.55
CA ASP A 83 -10.63 -3.75 -7.76
C ASP A 83 -10.79 -2.24 -7.50
N GLY A 84 -9.86 -1.63 -6.76
CA GLY A 84 -9.93 -0.24 -6.33
C GLY A 84 -11.06 0.09 -5.34
N LYS A 85 -11.64 -0.92 -4.67
CA LYS A 85 -12.57 -0.78 -3.56
C LYS A 85 -11.94 -1.31 -2.28
N ILE A 86 -12.31 -0.76 -1.13
CA ILE A 86 -11.72 -1.13 0.16
C ILE A 86 -11.75 -2.65 0.38
N GLY A 87 -12.90 -3.29 0.21
CA GLY A 87 -13.00 -4.74 0.40
C GLY A 87 -12.28 -5.57 -0.68
N GLY A 88 -12.04 -4.99 -1.87
CA GLY A 88 -11.21 -5.59 -2.91
C GLY A 88 -9.74 -5.59 -2.53
N GLU A 89 -9.23 -4.44 -2.06
CA GLU A 89 -7.86 -4.28 -1.58
C GLU A 89 -7.58 -5.16 -0.34
N ASP A 90 -8.52 -5.17 0.62
CA ASP A 90 -8.43 -6.06 1.79
C ASP A 90 -8.40 -7.53 1.37
N ALA A 91 -9.26 -7.93 0.41
CA ALA A 91 -9.28 -9.27 -0.15
C ALA A 91 -7.96 -9.62 -0.84
N GLN A 92 -7.37 -8.69 -1.58
CA GLN A 92 -6.10 -8.87 -2.29
C GLN A 92 -4.94 -9.06 -1.32
N PHE A 93 -4.86 -8.25 -0.26
CA PHE A 93 -3.89 -8.41 0.81
C PHE A 93 -3.99 -9.80 1.49
N ILE A 94 -5.23 -10.22 1.85
CA ILE A 94 -5.45 -11.52 2.46
C ILE A 94 -5.12 -12.66 1.49
N LEU A 95 -5.50 -12.53 0.23
CA LEU A 95 -5.21 -13.52 -0.83
C LEU A 95 -3.70 -13.71 -1.01
N GLY A 96 -2.92 -12.63 -1.02
CA GLY A 96 -1.46 -12.68 -1.04
C GLY A 96 -0.90 -13.50 0.13
N ARG A 97 -1.40 -13.27 1.35
CA ARG A 97 -1.02 -14.04 2.54
C ARG A 97 -1.40 -15.52 2.44
N GLN A 98 -2.57 -15.84 1.87
CA GLN A 98 -2.97 -17.23 1.67
C GLN A 98 -2.06 -17.96 0.68
N TYR A 99 -1.61 -17.28 -0.39
CA TYR A 99 -0.62 -17.85 -1.29
C TYR A 99 0.75 -18.07 -0.62
N MET A 100 1.16 -17.15 0.27
CA MET A 100 2.39 -17.35 1.08
C MET A 100 2.27 -18.60 1.95
N SER A 101 1.14 -18.82 2.63
CA SER A 101 0.87 -19.99 3.45
C SER A 101 0.96 -21.31 2.67
N LYS A 102 0.69 -21.27 1.35
CA LYS A 102 0.86 -22.42 0.45
C LYS A 102 2.28 -22.54 -0.13
N GLY A 103 3.17 -21.60 0.15
CA GLY A 103 4.51 -21.53 -0.48
C GLY A 103 4.47 -21.10 -1.95
N GLU A 104 3.35 -20.55 -2.43
CA GLU A 104 3.17 -20.06 -3.79
C GLU A 104 3.63 -18.59 -3.91
N PHE A 105 4.91 -18.33 -3.57
CA PHE A 105 5.44 -16.97 -3.37
C PHE A 105 5.32 -16.06 -4.59
N LYS A 106 5.41 -16.59 -5.82
CA LYS A 106 5.21 -15.79 -7.04
C LYS A 106 3.79 -15.26 -7.16
N LYS A 107 2.77 -16.10 -6.85
CA LYS A 107 1.38 -15.66 -6.84
C LYS A 107 1.09 -14.71 -5.68
N ALA A 108 1.76 -14.94 -4.53
CA ALA A 108 1.68 -14.02 -3.41
C ALA A 108 2.19 -12.62 -3.79
N LEU A 109 3.34 -12.52 -4.46
CA LEU A 109 3.88 -11.26 -4.94
C LEU A 109 2.92 -10.54 -5.88
N GLU A 110 2.36 -11.24 -6.88
CA GLU A 110 1.39 -10.68 -7.83
C GLU A 110 0.21 -10.01 -7.11
N GLN A 111 -0.28 -10.62 -6.02
CA GLN A 111 -1.36 -10.03 -5.24
C GLN A 111 -0.86 -8.88 -4.37
N LEU A 112 0.25 -9.04 -3.67
CA LEU A 112 0.77 -8.04 -2.73
C LEU A 112 1.28 -6.77 -3.42
N GLU A 113 1.77 -6.86 -4.65
CA GLU A 113 2.19 -5.71 -5.47
C GLU A 113 1.00 -4.85 -5.93
N GLY A 114 -0.18 -5.45 -6.06
CA GLY A 114 -1.40 -4.75 -6.44
C GLY A 114 -2.16 -4.11 -5.27
N VAL A 115 -1.75 -4.31 -4.02
CA VAL A 115 -2.44 -3.75 -2.85
C VAL A 115 -2.22 -2.24 -2.77
N ASP A 116 -3.31 -1.47 -2.88
CA ASP A 116 -3.34 0.00 -2.76
C ASP A 116 -4.26 0.42 -1.62
N VAL A 117 -3.73 0.45 -0.40
CA VAL A 117 -4.46 0.82 0.82
C VAL A 117 -3.86 2.07 1.46
N GLU A 118 -4.72 2.97 1.92
CA GLU A 118 -4.31 4.20 2.61
C GLU A 118 -3.89 3.96 4.08
N ASP A 119 -4.11 2.75 4.62
CA ASP A 119 -3.76 2.42 6.01
C ASP A 119 -2.25 2.37 6.22
N THR A 120 -1.77 3.14 7.20
CA THR A 120 -0.34 3.31 7.53
C THR A 120 0.38 2.00 7.83
N TYR A 121 -0.29 1.05 8.47
CA TYR A 121 0.32 -0.22 8.85
C TYR A 121 0.18 -1.27 7.77
N VAL A 122 -1.00 -1.38 7.16
CA VAL A 122 -1.29 -2.40 6.13
C VAL A 122 -0.46 -2.15 4.88
N SER A 123 -0.30 -0.88 4.46
CA SER A 123 0.56 -0.53 3.31
C SER A 123 2.02 -0.96 3.52
N ALA A 124 2.60 -0.64 4.69
CA ALA A 124 3.96 -1.08 5.03
C ALA A 124 4.03 -2.62 5.16
N MET A 125 3.00 -3.27 5.69
CA MET A 125 2.94 -4.73 5.80
C MET A 125 2.86 -5.40 4.42
N ALA A 126 2.11 -4.87 3.48
CA ALA A 126 2.02 -5.43 2.12
C ALA A 126 3.40 -5.46 1.44
N ILE A 127 4.15 -4.35 1.53
CA ILE A 127 5.52 -4.28 1.01
C ILE A 127 6.46 -5.21 1.77
N GLY A 128 6.34 -5.26 3.10
CA GLY A 128 7.16 -6.15 3.94
C GLY A 128 6.91 -7.64 3.63
N LEU A 129 5.68 -8.03 3.31
CA LEU A 129 5.35 -9.39 2.87
C LEU A 129 5.92 -9.71 1.48
N GLN A 130 6.04 -8.72 0.57
CA GLN A 130 6.80 -8.90 -0.67
C GLN A 130 8.26 -9.25 -0.37
N GLY A 131 8.87 -8.56 0.60
CA GLY A 131 10.20 -8.89 1.10
C GLY A 131 10.29 -10.31 1.67
N ASP A 132 9.26 -10.76 2.42
CA ASP A 132 9.19 -12.13 2.91
C ASP A 132 9.14 -13.14 1.74
N CYS A 133 8.35 -12.87 0.70
CA CYS A 133 8.29 -13.72 -0.49
C CYS A 133 9.66 -13.83 -1.20
N TYR A 134 10.35 -12.71 -1.40
CA TYR A 134 11.70 -12.71 -1.99
C TYR A 134 12.71 -13.46 -1.11
N SER A 135 12.62 -13.30 0.22
CA SER A 135 13.47 -14.01 1.17
C SER A 135 13.27 -15.53 1.11
N GLU A 136 12.04 -16.01 1.01
CA GLU A 136 11.70 -17.43 0.85
C GLU A 136 12.20 -17.99 -0.50
N MET A 137 12.14 -17.18 -1.55
CA MET A 137 12.73 -17.52 -2.85
C MET A 137 14.26 -17.39 -2.89
N LYS A 138 14.90 -17.01 -1.77
CA LYS A 138 16.34 -16.77 -1.62
C LYS A 138 16.91 -15.61 -2.44
N ASP A 139 16.07 -14.74 -2.94
CA ASP A 139 16.47 -13.47 -3.53
C ASP A 139 16.63 -12.41 -2.43
N PHE A 140 17.74 -12.57 -1.67
CA PHE A 140 17.97 -11.73 -0.49
C PHE A 140 18.22 -10.26 -0.83
N LYS A 141 18.66 -9.96 -2.05
CA LYS A 141 18.85 -8.59 -2.50
C LYS A 141 17.50 -7.89 -2.65
N GLN A 142 16.57 -8.49 -3.41
CA GLN A 142 15.21 -7.94 -3.56
C GLN A 142 14.46 -7.90 -2.21
N ALA A 143 14.66 -8.94 -1.37
CA ALA A 143 14.09 -8.94 -0.02
C ALA A 143 14.56 -7.73 0.80
N THR A 144 15.87 -7.41 0.77
CA THR A 144 16.41 -6.23 1.46
C THR A 144 15.80 -4.93 0.94
N GLU A 145 15.73 -4.77 -0.38
CA GLU A 145 15.14 -3.59 -1.01
C GLU A 145 13.69 -3.38 -0.55
N LYS A 146 12.87 -4.46 -0.56
CA LYS A 146 11.47 -4.39 -0.12
C LYS A 146 11.32 -4.11 1.38
N TYR A 147 12.17 -4.67 2.22
CA TYR A 147 12.13 -4.36 3.65
C TYR A 147 12.55 -2.91 3.96
N LEU A 148 13.53 -2.37 3.24
CA LEU A 148 13.91 -0.95 3.38
C LEU A 148 12.78 -0.03 2.90
N GLU A 149 12.11 -0.38 1.80
CA GLU A 149 10.92 0.33 1.31
C GLU A 149 9.80 0.31 2.36
N ALA A 150 9.48 -0.86 2.93
CA ALA A 150 8.48 -0.99 3.98
C ALA A 150 8.84 -0.22 5.26
N ALA A 151 10.13 -0.18 5.63
CA ALA A 151 10.61 0.56 6.79
C ALA A 151 10.47 2.09 6.63
N GLY A 152 10.66 2.60 5.40
CA GLY A 152 10.64 4.03 5.10
C GLY A 152 9.27 4.58 4.70
N LEU A 153 8.30 3.72 4.38
CA LEU A 153 7.01 4.18 3.84
C LEU A 153 6.22 5.04 4.84
N ASN A 154 6.15 4.59 6.09
CA ASN A 154 5.44 5.28 7.17
C ASN A 154 6.21 5.06 8.47
N GLU A 155 7.25 5.84 8.71
CA GLU A 155 8.12 5.64 9.88
C GLU A 155 7.35 5.68 11.20
N ASN A 156 7.49 4.61 12.00
CA ASN A 156 6.83 4.45 13.29
C ASN A 156 7.58 3.44 14.18
N GLU A 157 7.26 3.43 15.47
CA GLU A 157 7.91 2.58 16.47
C GLU A 157 7.65 1.08 16.31
N MET A 158 6.71 0.67 15.49
CA MET A 158 6.30 -0.72 15.32
C MET A 158 6.87 -1.38 14.08
N THR A 159 6.52 -0.86 12.89
CA THR A 159 6.87 -1.49 11.62
C THR A 159 8.28 -1.14 11.17
N THR A 160 8.72 0.10 11.37
CA THR A 160 10.04 0.55 10.92
C THR A 160 11.18 -0.30 11.51
N PRO A 161 11.34 -0.44 12.83
CA PRO A 161 12.45 -1.22 13.37
C PRO A 161 12.34 -2.72 13.05
N MET A 162 11.12 -3.23 12.89
CA MET A 162 10.90 -4.62 12.48
C MET A 162 11.43 -4.87 11.06
N TYR A 163 11.11 -4.00 10.11
CA TYR A 163 11.57 -4.16 8.72
C TYR A 163 13.03 -3.81 8.55
N LEU A 164 13.57 -2.82 9.27
CA LEU A 164 15.03 -2.59 9.32
C LEU A 164 15.78 -3.83 9.82
N PHE A 165 15.25 -4.51 10.83
CA PHE A 165 15.88 -5.73 11.32
C PHE A 165 15.86 -6.86 10.27
N LYS A 166 14.74 -7.06 9.56
CA LYS A 166 14.64 -8.01 8.45
C LYS A 166 15.58 -7.65 7.30
N ALA A 167 15.66 -6.36 6.95
CA ALA A 167 16.59 -5.84 5.93
C ALA A 167 18.04 -6.16 6.30
N GLY A 168 18.45 -5.89 7.53
CA GLY A 168 19.78 -6.23 8.02
C GLY A 168 20.10 -7.73 7.92
N LEU A 169 19.14 -8.60 8.27
CA LEU A 169 19.32 -10.05 8.18
C LEU A 169 19.47 -10.54 6.73
N THR A 170 18.69 -9.98 5.80
CA THR A 170 18.79 -10.35 4.38
C THR A 170 20.03 -9.77 3.71
N SER A 171 20.47 -8.58 4.11
CA SER A 171 21.75 -7.99 3.70
C SER A 171 22.93 -8.87 4.13
N GLU A 172 22.95 -9.40 5.35
CA GLU A 172 23.97 -10.36 5.75
C GLU A 172 23.97 -11.63 4.89
N LYS A 173 22.79 -12.13 4.51
CA LYS A 173 22.67 -13.31 3.65
C LYS A 173 23.15 -13.05 2.21
N SER A 174 23.04 -11.81 1.71
CA SER A 174 23.58 -11.39 0.42
C SER A 174 25.06 -10.94 0.49
N ASN A 175 25.70 -11.03 1.68
CA ASN A 175 27.05 -10.53 1.97
C ASN A 175 27.21 -8.99 1.86
N ASP A 176 26.12 -8.26 1.92
CA ASP A 176 26.11 -6.80 2.03
C ASP A 176 26.14 -6.38 3.49
N PHE A 177 27.31 -6.50 4.10
CA PHE A 177 27.49 -6.23 5.53
C PHE A 177 27.44 -4.74 5.85
N ASP A 178 27.71 -3.86 4.90
CA ASP A 178 27.65 -2.41 5.07
C ASP A 178 26.18 -2.00 5.29
N THR A 179 25.27 -2.39 4.41
CA THR A 179 23.81 -2.16 4.57
C THR A 179 23.29 -2.81 5.86
N ALA A 180 23.78 -4.01 6.21
CA ALA A 180 23.37 -4.64 7.47
C ALA A 180 23.75 -3.80 8.70
N VAL A 181 24.98 -3.27 8.74
CA VAL A 181 25.45 -2.39 9.82
C VAL A 181 24.60 -1.10 9.88
N GLU A 182 24.31 -0.47 8.74
CA GLU A 182 23.47 0.73 8.67
C GLU A 182 22.07 0.47 9.27
N CYS A 183 21.42 -0.62 8.86
CA CYS A 183 20.09 -1.00 9.38
C CYS A 183 20.11 -1.20 10.89
N TYR A 184 21.07 -1.96 11.41
CA TYR A 184 21.14 -2.24 12.84
C TYR A 184 21.55 -1.01 13.65
N THR A 185 22.40 -0.13 13.12
CA THR A 185 22.77 1.12 13.76
C THR A 185 21.57 2.05 13.86
N LYS A 186 20.78 2.18 12.78
CA LYS A 186 19.54 2.96 12.80
C LYS A 186 18.55 2.42 13.85
N ILE A 187 18.43 1.10 14.00
CA ILE A 187 17.61 0.50 15.08
C ILE A 187 18.14 0.89 16.46
N ARG A 188 19.45 0.82 16.69
CA ARG A 188 20.06 1.17 17.98
C ARG A 188 19.79 2.63 18.35
N ASP A 189 19.97 3.54 17.38
CA ASP A 189 19.97 4.97 17.62
C ASP A 189 18.55 5.54 17.67
N ASP A 190 17.66 5.14 16.74
CA ASP A 190 16.32 5.69 16.61
C ASP A 190 15.25 4.88 17.33
N TYR A 191 15.47 3.56 17.55
CA TYR A 191 14.50 2.63 18.16
C TYR A 191 15.12 1.83 19.31
N PRO A 192 15.64 2.48 20.37
CA PRO A 192 16.45 1.83 21.41
C PRO A 192 15.71 0.76 22.17
N GLN A 193 14.39 0.89 22.36
CA GLN A 193 13.59 -0.13 23.02
C GLN A 193 13.55 -1.43 22.20
N TYR A 194 13.30 -1.35 20.92
CA TYR A 194 13.32 -2.50 20.01
C TYR A 194 14.73 -3.09 19.89
N GLY A 195 15.73 -2.23 19.78
CA GLY A 195 17.15 -2.60 19.73
C GLY A 195 17.59 -3.41 20.95
N SER A 196 17.19 -2.98 22.14
CA SER A 196 17.46 -3.68 23.41
C SER A 196 16.82 -5.06 23.44
N GLN A 197 15.54 -5.18 23.08
CA GLN A 197 14.82 -6.46 23.01
C GLN A 197 15.49 -7.46 22.06
N LYS A 198 16.02 -6.98 20.92
CA LYS A 198 16.72 -7.81 19.93
C LYS A 198 18.19 -8.01 20.25
N SER A 199 18.76 -7.34 21.27
CA SER A 199 20.21 -7.31 21.53
C SER A 199 21.00 -6.89 20.30
N ILE A 200 20.62 -5.75 19.72
CA ILE A 200 21.05 -5.30 18.38
C ILE A 200 22.57 -5.15 18.26
N GLU A 201 23.27 -4.82 19.36
CA GLU A 201 24.73 -4.64 19.39
C GLU A 201 25.49 -5.90 18.90
N LYS A 202 24.96 -7.10 19.18
CA LYS A 202 25.61 -8.33 18.68
C LYS A 202 25.54 -8.46 17.14
N TYR A 203 24.47 -7.94 16.52
CA TYR A 203 24.33 -7.94 15.07
C TYR A 203 25.25 -6.90 14.43
N ILE A 204 25.35 -5.70 15.03
CA ILE A 204 26.30 -4.66 14.59
C ILE A 204 27.72 -5.21 14.66
N ALA A 205 28.15 -5.76 15.80
CA ALA A 205 29.50 -6.29 15.97
C ALA A 205 29.81 -7.43 14.96
N ARG A 206 28.85 -8.34 14.75
CA ARG A 206 29.00 -9.45 13.79
C ARG A 206 29.19 -8.96 12.37
N SER A 207 28.35 -8.02 11.91
CA SER A 207 28.41 -7.50 10.54
C SER A 207 29.64 -6.62 10.32
N SER A 208 29.97 -5.72 11.26
CA SER A 208 31.17 -4.87 11.20
C SER A 208 32.47 -5.70 11.12
N SER A 209 32.54 -6.84 11.82
CA SER A 209 33.72 -7.71 11.75
C SER A 209 33.97 -8.35 10.39
N LYS A 210 32.94 -8.35 9.51
CA LYS A 210 33.01 -8.89 8.15
C LYS A 210 33.26 -7.81 7.11
N THR A 211 32.77 -6.58 7.33
CA THR A 211 33.08 -5.40 6.49
C THR A 211 34.59 -5.11 6.47
N THR A 212 35.28 -5.20 7.62
CA THR A 212 36.72 -4.90 7.75
C THR A 212 37.63 -5.92 7.10
N LYS A 213 37.13 -7.05 6.61
CA LYS A 213 37.93 -8.14 5.99
C LYS A 213 37.92 -8.12 4.46
N LYS A 214 37.29 -7.13 3.83
CA LYS A 214 37.38 -6.84 2.40
C LYS A 214 38.56 -5.89 2.14
#